data_68461915fe8eab0575031bf9be91ea21
#
_entry.id   68461915fe8eab0575031bf9be91ea21
#
_cell.length_a   1.000
_cell.length_b   1.000
_cell.length_c   1.000
_cell.angle_alpha   90.00
_cell.angle_beta   90.00
_cell.angle_gamma   90.00
#
_symmetry.space_group_name_H-M   'P 1'
#
loop_
_entity.id
_entity.type
_entity.pdbx_description
1 polymer ?
#
loop_
_entity_poly.entity_id
_entity_poly.type
_entity_poly.pdbx_seq_one_letter_code
_entity_poly.pdbx_strand_id
1 'polypeptide(L)'
;MVRSRKSPAEDHRNSSEKIQKSNPNAIPRKIGLISDTHGLLREEALRALGGSDLIIHAGDVGDSNILEALRKIAPVVAVRGNVDTAEWANSLPETAVVEAGDANIYVLHDANALDLDPKAAGFQIVVSGHSHKPLQSERNGVMFLNPGSAGPRRFHLPITVALLDLAARPWRVEFLDLEKGGRVK
;
A
#
# COMPACT_ATOMS: atom_id res chain seq x y z
N MET A 1 -70.24 2.99 11.85
CA MET A 1 -69.01 2.59 12.58
C MET A 1 -67.98 2.12 11.58
N VAL A 2 -67.03 2.96 11.21
CA VAL A 2 -65.95 2.62 10.27
C VAL A 2 -64.65 2.62 11.08
N ARG A 3 -64.00 1.47 11.20
CA ARG A 3 -62.70 1.33 11.89
C ARG A 3 -61.58 1.61 10.90
N SER A 4 -60.86 2.72 11.16
CA SER A 4 -59.61 3.11 10.48
C SER A 4 -58.49 2.15 10.90
N ARG A 5 -57.81 1.51 9.91
CA ARG A 5 -56.58 0.72 10.12
C ARG A 5 -55.37 1.65 9.96
N LYS A 6 -54.57 1.77 11.03
CA LYS A 6 -53.24 2.41 10.98
C LYS A 6 -52.25 1.46 10.31
N SER A 7 -51.56 1.96 9.31
CA SER A 7 -50.32 1.33 8.76
C SER A 7 -49.12 1.48 9.71
N PRO A 8 -48.24 0.47 9.80
CA PRO A 8 -47.00 0.62 10.55
C PRO A 8 -46.01 1.47 9.77
N ALA A 9 -45.37 2.41 10.43
CA ALA A 9 -44.28 3.22 9.93
C ALA A 9 -43.00 2.37 9.76
N GLU A 10 -42.40 2.41 8.56
CA GLU A 10 -41.10 1.84 8.29
C GLU A 10 -40.02 2.67 8.94
N ASP A 11 -39.35 2.06 9.90
CA ASP A 11 -38.18 2.61 10.60
C ASP A 11 -36.92 2.43 9.71
N HIS A 12 -36.66 3.41 8.84
CA HIS A 12 -35.40 3.49 8.10
C HIS A 12 -34.28 3.90 9.06
N ARG A 13 -33.62 2.92 9.67
CA ARG A 13 -32.38 3.14 10.39
C ARG A 13 -31.29 3.52 9.40
N ASN A 14 -31.04 4.80 9.32
CA ASN A 14 -29.93 5.41 8.61
C ASN A 14 -28.61 5.02 9.28
N SER A 15 -27.97 3.96 8.76
CA SER A 15 -26.63 3.56 9.15
C SER A 15 -25.62 4.55 8.51
N SER A 16 -25.45 5.69 9.14
CA SER A 16 -24.38 6.60 8.78
C SER A 16 -23.03 5.96 9.15
N GLU A 17 -22.38 5.31 8.18
CA GLU A 17 -20.98 4.91 8.30
C GLU A 17 -20.15 6.17 8.58
N LYS A 18 -19.64 6.27 9.81
CA LYS A 18 -18.69 7.29 10.19
C LYS A 18 -17.37 7.02 9.47
N ILE A 19 -17.13 7.75 8.40
CA ILE A 19 -15.78 7.87 7.83
C ILE A 19 -14.91 8.48 8.94
N GLN A 20 -14.11 7.63 9.58
CA GLN A 20 -13.10 8.10 10.53
C GLN A 20 -12.07 8.90 9.74
N LYS A 21 -12.11 10.22 9.87
CA LYS A 21 -11.03 11.08 9.38
C LYS A 21 -9.77 10.70 10.13
N SER A 22 -8.77 10.17 9.41
CA SER A 22 -7.45 9.89 9.96
C SER A 22 -6.87 11.19 10.57
N ASN A 23 -6.34 11.08 11.78
CA ASN A 23 -5.60 12.18 12.38
C ASN A 23 -4.28 12.35 11.60
N PRO A 24 -4.01 13.50 10.96
CA PRO A 24 -2.80 13.69 10.14
C PRO A 24 -1.49 13.61 10.96
N ASN A 25 -1.58 13.67 12.30
CA ASN A 25 -0.45 13.54 13.21
C ASN A 25 -0.36 12.16 13.87
N ALA A 26 -1.22 11.20 13.50
CA ALA A 26 -1.13 9.85 14.04
C ALA A 26 0.04 9.11 13.39
N ILE A 27 0.87 8.45 14.21
CA ILE A 27 1.93 7.57 13.74
C ILE A 27 1.29 6.40 12.98
N PRO A 28 1.62 6.17 11.70
CA PRO A 28 1.08 5.04 10.93
C PRO A 28 1.42 3.72 11.60
N ARG A 29 0.43 2.86 11.75
CA ARG A 29 0.60 1.50 12.32
C ARG A 29 0.38 0.42 11.29
N LYS A 30 -0.50 0.67 10.33
CA LYS A 30 -0.79 -0.24 9.23
C LYS A 30 -0.43 0.42 7.91
N ILE A 31 0.61 -0.08 7.25
CA ILE A 31 1.11 0.47 5.99
C ILE A 31 0.76 -0.48 4.86
N GLY A 32 0.04 0.03 3.86
CA GLY A 32 -0.19 -0.66 2.60
C GLY A 32 1.02 -0.51 1.69
N LEU A 33 1.51 -1.61 1.13
CA LEU A 33 2.62 -1.63 0.18
C LEU A 33 2.11 -2.11 -1.18
N ILE A 34 2.38 -1.33 -2.22
CA ILE A 34 2.01 -1.61 -3.61
C ILE A 34 3.15 -1.19 -4.53
N SER A 35 3.31 -1.86 -5.67
CA SER A 35 4.31 -1.55 -6.68
C SER A 35 3.91 -2.06 -8.05
N ASP A 36 4.58 -1.56 -9.09
CA ASP A 36 4.53 -2.11 -10.45
C ASP A 36 3.10 -2.20 -10.99
N THR A 37 2.32 -1.14 -10.80
CA THR A 37 0.95 -1.03 -11.30
C THR A 37 0.89 -0.84 -12.82
N HIS A 38 1.93 -0.24 -13.43
CA HIS A 38 2.05 -0.07 -14.88
C HIS A 38 0.77 0.47 -15.55
N GLY A 39 0.12 1.47 -14.94
CA GLY A 39 -1.10 2.08 -15.45
C GLY A 39 -2.39 1.29 -15.14
N LEU A 40 -2.32 0.14 -14.46
CA LEU A 40 -3.47 -0.67 -14.09
C LEU A 40 -3.65 -0.72 -12.58
N LEU A 41 -4.69 -0.06 -12.07
CA LEU A 41 -5.10 -0.19 -10.67
C LEU A 41 -6.33 -1.09 -10.57
N ARG A 42 -6.16 -2.24 -9.93
CA ARG A 42 -7.24 -3.21 -9.71
C ARG A 42 -8.12 -2.81 -8.53
N GLU A 43 -9.41 -3.06 -8.62
CA GLU A 43 -10.33 -2.87 -7.48
C GLU A 43 -9.97 -3.75 -6.29
N GLU A 44 -9.42 -4.95 -6.54
CA GLU A 44 -8.92 -5.86 -5.51
C GLU A 44 -7.79 -5.22 -4.70
N ALA A 45 -6.90 -4.47 -5.36
CA ALA A 45 -5.83 -3.73 -4.69
C ALA A 45 -6.40 -2.63 -3.78
N LEU A 46 -7.39 -1.86 -4.28
CA LEU A 46 -8.05 -0.84 -3.46
C LEU A 46 -8.73 -1.44 -2.23
N ARG A 47 -9.42 -2.57 -2.40
CA ARG A 47 -10.05 -3.29 -1.27
C ARG A 47 -9.02 -3.83 -0.27
N ALA A 48 -7.95 -4.44 -0.77
CA ALA A 48 -6.89 -5.01 0.06
C ALA A 48 -6.13 -3.95 0.88
N LEU A 49 -5.93 -2.76 0.30
CA LEU A 49 -5.26 -1.63 0.95
C LEU A 49 -6.20 -0.82 1.86
N GLY A 50 -7.50 -1.14 1.86
CA GLY A 50 -8.49 -0.49 2.73
C GLY A 50 -8.11 -0.58 4.21
N GLY A 51 -8.26 0.56 4.93
CA GLY A 51 -7.92 0.65 6.35
C GLY A 51 -6.41 0.72 6.63
N SER A 52 -5.57 0.98 5.62
CA SER A 52 -4.18 1.42 5.84
C SER A 52 -4.15 2.85 6.37
N ASP A 53 -3.19 3.14 7.23
CA ASP A 53 -2.92 4.51 7.74
C ASP A 53 -2.06 5.30 6.77
N LEU A 54 -1.25 4.60 5.96
CA LEU A 54 -0.35 5.11 4.94
C LEU A 54 -0.26 4.08 3.81
N ILE A 55 -0.08 4.52 2.58
CA ILE A 55 0.25 3.65 1.45
C ILE A 55 1.62 4.05 0.89
N ILE A 56 2.49 3.07 0.66
CA ILE A 56 3.76 3.24 -0.04
C ILE A 56 3.63 2.60 -1.41
N HIS A 57 3.87 3.39 -2.48
CA HIS A 57 3.99 2.89 -3.85
C HIS A 57 5.46 2.87 -4.26
N ALA A 58 6.02 1.68 -4.43
CA ALA A 58 7.46 1.50 -4.70
C ALA A 58 7.84 1.58 -6.20
N GLY A 59 7.15 2.47 -6.95
CA GLY A 59 7.50 2.82 -8.33
C GLY A 59 6.84 1.97 -9.41
N ASP A 60 7.09 2.34 -10.68
CA ASP A 60 6.42 1.82 -11.88
C ASP A 60 4.89 1.98 -11.79
N VAL A 61 4.50 3.23 -11.49
CA VAL A 61 3.09 3.63 -11.33
C VAL A 61 2.36 3.58 -12.67
N GLY A 62 2.94 4.23 -13.69
CA GLY A 62 2.46 4.25 -15.08
C GLY A 62 1.33 5.26 -15.36
N ASP A 63 0.54 5.69 -14.38
CA ASP A 63 -0.52 6.69 -14.52
C ASP A 63 -0.73 7.43 -13.18
N SER A 64 -0.73 8.78 -13.21
CA SER A 64 -0.95 9.62 -12.01
C SER A 64 -2.31 9.39 -11.33
N ASN A 65 -3.35 9.02 -12.09
CA ASN A 65 -4.68 8.72 -11.55
C ASN A 65 -4.65 7.58 -10.53
N ILE A 66 -3.66 6.68 -10.60
CA ILE A 66 -3.45 5.61 -9.62
C ILE A 66 -3.14 6.19 -8.24
N LEU A 67 -2.22 7.15 -8.18
CA LEU A 67 -1.87 7.80 -6.93
C LEU A 67 -3.05 8.59 -6.36
N GLU A 68 -3.86 9.23 -7.21
CA GLU A 68 -5.07 9.93 -6.79
C GLU A 68 -6.11 8.96 -6.23
N ALA A 69 -6.30 7.80 -6.85
CA ALA A 69 -7.21 6.78 -6.36
C ALA A 69 -6.75 6.20 -5.01
N LEU A 70 -5.45 5.94 -4.85
CA LEU A 70 -4.87 5.47 -3.58
C LEU A 70 -4.99 6.51 -2.47
N ARG A 71 -4.83 7.82 -2.78
CA ARG A 71 -5.00 8.92 -1.81
C ARG A 71 -6.43 9.03 -1.24
N LYS A 72 -7.42 8.46 -1.92
CA LYS A 72 -8.80 8.37 -1.36
C LYS A 72 -8.90 7.36 -0.20
N ILE A 73 -7.94 6.45 -0.07
CA ILE A 73 -7.86 5.46 1.01
C ILE A 73 -7.04 6.00 2.18
N ALA A 74 -5.79 6.45 1.90
CA ALA A 74 -4.84 6.93 2.89
C ALA A 74 -3.83 7.90 2.24
N PRO A 75 -3.04 8.66 3.01
CA PRO A 75 -1.87 9.37 2.50
C PRO A 75 -0.97 8.42 1.70
N VAL A 76 -0.35 8.93 0.60
CA VAL A 76 0.50 8.12 -0.27
C VAL A 76 1.90 8.72 -0.33
N VAL A 77 2.90 7.89 -0.06
CA VAL A 77 4.30 8.12 -0.41
C VAL A 77 4.62 7.26 -1.62
N ALA A 78 5.14 7.87 -2.68
CA ALA A 78 5.50 7.16 -3.91
C ALA A 78 6.90 7.55 -4.36
N VAL A 79 7.63 6.58 -4.91
CA VAL A 79 8.89 6.80 -5.62
C VAL A 79 8.70 6.56 -7.11
N ARG A 80 9.57 7.15 -7.93
CA ARG A 80 9.57 6.95 -9.38
C ARG A 80 10.20 5.60 -9.71
N GLY A 81 9.55 4.84 -10.60
CA GLY A 81 10.14 3.66 -11.23
C GLY A 81 10.74 3.95 -12.61
N ASN A 82 11.32 2.94 -13.23
CA ASN A 82 12.02 3.10 -14.51
C ASN A 82 11.09 3.32 -15.70
N VAL A 83 9.81 2.96 -15.61
CA VAL A 83 8.80 3.23 -16.67
C VAL A 83 8.07 4.54 -16.46
N ASP A 84 8.23 5.21 -15.33
CA ASP A 84 7.57 6.48 -14.99
C ASP A 84 8.31 7.66 -15.66
N THR A 85 8.22 7.78 -16.99
CA THR A 85 8.94 8.76 -17.81
C THR A 85 8.10 9.96 -18.24
N ALA A 86 6.79 9.94 -18.00
CA ALA A 86 5.90 11.04 -18.35
C ALA A 86 6.11 12.25 -17.43
N GLU A 87 5.73 13.45 -17.88
CA GLU A 87 5.96 14.72 -17.19
C GLU A 87 5.47 14.73 -15.72
N TRP A 88 4.29 14.14 -15.46
CA TRP A 88 3.74 14.05 -14.10
C TRP A 88 4.68 13.32 -13.13
N ALA A 89 5.44 12.33 -13.62
CA ALA A 89 6.34 11.53 -12.80
C ALA A 89 7.62 12.27 -12.39
N ASN A 90 7.93 13.42 -13.01
CA ASN A 90 9.04 14.28 -12.61
C ASN A 90 8.89 14.83 -11.19
N SER A 91 7.66 14.85 -10.66
CA SER A 91 7.37 15.24 -9.29
C SER A 91 7.65 14.14 -8.26
N LEU A 92 7.84 12.90 -8.71
CA LEU A 92 8.15 11.77 -7.82
C LEU A 92 9.66 11.70 -7.57
N PRO A 93 10.09 11.57 -6.31
CA PRO A 93 11.49 11.34 -5.98
C PRO A 93 11.93 9.93 -6.42
N GLU A 94 13.23 9.72 -6.60
CA GLU A 94 13.81 8.40 -6.88
C GLU A 94 13.83 7.53 -5.61
N THR A 95 13.97 8.15 -4.46
CA THR A 95 13.95 7.50 -3.14
C THR A 95 13.13 8.31 -2.16
N ALA A 96 12.59 7.67 -1.13
CA ALA A 96 11.87 8.34 -0.07
C ALA A 96 12.19 7.72 1.30
N VAL A 97 12.04 8.51 2.35
CA VAL A 97 12.12 8.05 3.74
C VAL A 97 10.77 8.22 4.39
N VAL A 98 10.32 7.17 5.08
CA VAL A 98 9.08 7.16 5.85
C VAL A 98 9.42 6.87 7.30
N GLU A 99 9.10 7.80 8.18
CA GLU A 99 9.18 7.61 9.63
C GLU A 99 7.82 7.17 10.18
N ALA A 100 7.76 5.98 10.77
CA ALA A 100 6.54 5.40 11.30
C ALA A 100 6.79 4.80 12.70
N GLY A 101 6.76 5.66 13.69
CA GLY A 101 7.08 5.30 15.07
C GLY A 101 8.57 4.99 15.24
N ASP A 102 8.86 3.74 15.58
CA ASP A 102 10.23 3.22 15.72
C ASP A 102 10.77 2.56 14.43
N ALA A 103 10.01 2.63 13.34
CA ALA A 103 10.42 2.14 12.04
C ALA A 103 10.80 3.29 11.10
N ASN A 104 12.07 3.35 10.69
CA ASN A 104 12.53 4.16 9.58
C ASN A 104 12.60 3.28 8.34
N ILE A 105 11.80 3.63 7.34
CA ILE A 105 11.61 2.87 6.11
C ILE A 105 12.27 3.63 4.96
N TYR A 106 13.22 3.00 4.28
CA TYR A 106 13.79 3.50 3.05
C TYR A 106 13.04 2.90 1.86
N VAL A 107 12.62 3.74 0.92
CA VAL A 107 11.84 3.34 -0.24
C VAL A 107 12.61 3.68 -1.51
N LEU A 108 12.79 2.71 -2.40
CA LEU A 108 13.35 2.90 -3.73
C LEU A 108 12.67 1.91 -4.70
N HIS A 109 12.77 2.15 -6.01
CA HIS A 109 12.13 1.21 -6.94
C HIS A 109 12.94 -0.07 -7.13
N ASP A 110 14.22 0.02 -7.47
CA ASP A 110 15.08 -1.16 -7.68
C ASP A 110 16.05 -1.35 -6.53
N ALA A 111 15.91 -2.45 -5.78
CA ALA A 111 16.80 -2.77 -4.67
C ALA A 111 18.28 -2.98 -5.10
N ASN A 112 18.56 -3.27 -6.39
CA ASN A 112 19.93 -3.37 -6.89
C ASN A 112 20.59 -2.00 -7.04
N ALA A 113 19.83 -0.92 -7.08
CA ALA A 113 20.32 0.45 -7.11
C ALA A 113 20.60 1.04 -5.70
N LEU A 114 20.45 0.23 -4.66
CA LEU A 114 20.72 0.66 -3.28
C LEU A 114 22.21 0.97 -3.11
N ASP A 115 22.55 2.23 -2.91
CA ASP A 115 23.91 2.76 -2.87
C ASP A 115 24.40 3.12 -1.44
N LEU A 116 23.63 2.73 -0.41
CA LEU A 116 23.97 2.97 1.00
C LEU A 116 23.85 1.67 1.83
N ASP A 117 24.49 1.66 3.00
CA ASP A 117 24.22 0.65 4.03
C ASP A 117 22.97 1.05 4.85
N PRO A 118 21.82 0.38 4.70
CA PRO A 118 20.60 0.78 5.37
C PRO A 118 20.72 0.74 6.90
N LYS A 119 21.47 -0.23 7.43
CA LYS A 119 21.68 -0.34 8.87
C LYS A 119 22.51 0.83 9.42
N ALA A 120 23.62 1.16 8.75
CA ALA A 120 24.46 2.28 9.14
C ALA A 120 23.71 3.62 9.00
N ALA A 121 22.80 3.73 8.03
CA ALA A 121 21.93 4.90 7.83
C ALA A 121 20.72 4.95 8.79
N GLY A 122 20.54 3.93 9.66
CA GLY A 122 19.47 3.92 10.67
C GLY A 122 18.14 3.44 10.16
N PHE A 123 18.07 2.75 9.01
CA PHE A 123 16.84 2.15 8.49
C PHE A 123 16.63 0.74 9.02
N GLN A 124 15.42 0.42 9.41
CA GLN A 124 15.01 -0.91 9.84
C GLN A 124 14.33 -1.68 8.71
N ILE A 125 13.77 -0.96 7.72
CA ILE A 125 13.02 -1.56 6.62
C ILE A 125 13.46 -0.89 5.31
N VAL A 126 13.64 -1.71 4.26
CA VAL A 126 13.79 -1.26 2.87
C VAL A 126 12.61 -1.81 2.07
N VAL A 127 11.87 -0.93 1.38
CA VAL A 127 10.76 -1.31 0.49
C VAL A 127 11.16 -1.04 -0.95
N SER A 128 10.97 -2.04 -1.82
CA SER A 128 11.28 -1.92 -3.25
C SER A 128 10.23 -2.62 -4.11
N GLY A 129 10.27 -2.39 -5.43
CA GLY A 129 9.48 -3.04 -6.46
C GLY A 129 10.34 -3.75 -7.50
N HIS A 130 10.14 -3.41 -8.77
CA HIS A 130 10.92 -3.76 -9.95
C HIS A 130 10.94 -5.25 -10.31
N SER A 131 11.24 -6.14 -9.38
CA SER A 131 11.32 -7.59 -9.65
C SER A 131 9.97 -8.27 -9.87
N HIS A 132 8.86 -7.60 -9.54
CA HIS A 132 7.48 -8.12 -9.53
C HIS A 132 7.27 -9.36 -8.64
N LYS A 133 8.26 -9.72 -7.85
CA LYS A 133 8.24 -10.93 -7.01
C LYS A 133 8.00 -10.54 -5.56
N PRO A 134 6.91 -10.99 -4.92
CA PRO A 134 6.70 -10.74 -3.51
C PRO A 134 7.85 -11.35 -2.69
N LEU A 135 8.44 -10.55 -1.81
CA LEU A 135 9.61 -10.95 -1.05
C LEU A 135 9.58 -10.30 0.33
N GLN A 136 9.87 -11.12 1.34
CA GLN A 136 10.32 -10.67 2.66
C GLN A 136 11.63 -11.38 2.96
N SER A 137 12.67 -10.61 3.25
CA SER A 137 13.96 -11.16 3.69
C SER A 137 14.59 -10.24 4.73
N GLU A 138 15.56 -10.75 5.45
CA GLU A 138 16.34 -9.98 6.41
C GLU A 138 17.82 -10.05 6.04
N ARG A 139 18.51 -8.89 6.09
CA ARG A 139 19.95 -8.77 5.85
C ARG A 139 20.52 -7.83 6.92
N ASN A 140 21.45 -8.30 7.70
CA ASN A 140 22.13 -7.52 8.75
C ASN A 140 21.18 -6.85 9.76
N GLY A 141 20.01 -7.46 10.04
CA GLY A 141 18.98 -6.90 10.93
C GLY A 141 18.10 -5.84 10.28
N VAL A 142 18.14 -5.67 8.95
CA VAL A 142 17.25 -4.82 8.17
C VAL A 142 16.29 -5.71 7.37
N MET A 143 14.99 -5.42 7.46
CA MET A 143 13.95 -6.12 6.70
C MET A 143 13.85 -5.55 5.29
N PHE A 144 13.94 -6.41 4.27
CA PHE A 144 13.74 -6.05 2.86
C PHE A 144 12.38 -6.59 2.42
N LEU A 145 11.54 -5.69 1.87
CA LEU A 145 10.20 -5.99 1.42
C LEU A 145 10.01 -5.60 -0.03
N ASN A 146 9.40 -6.51 -0.79
CA ASN A 146 8.86 -6.21 -2.10
C ASN A 146 7.41 -6.70 -2.13
N PRO A 147 6.41 -5.84 -2.34
CA PRO A 147 5.00 -6.26 -2.33
C PRO A 147 4.61 -7.15 -3.53
N GLY A 148 5.52 -7.35 -4.48
CA GLY A 148 5.20 -7.91 -5.79
C GLY A 148 4.61 -6.87 -6.73
N SER A 149 4.00 -7.29 -7.82
CA SER A 149 3.33 -6.42 -8.78
C SER A 149 1.81 -6.46 -8.59
N ALA A 150 1.17 -5.29 -8.55
CA ALA A 150 -0.29 -5.16 -8.51
C ALA A 150 -0.92 -4.92 -9.90
N GLY A 151 -0.09 -4.70 -10.92
CA GLY A 151 -0.49 -4.36 -12.27
C GLY A 151 -0.74 -5.57 -13.18
N PRO A 152 -0.39 -5.46 -14.47
CA PRO A 152 -0.51 -6.54 -15.43
C PRO A 152 0.30 -7.77 -15.00
N ARG A 153 -0.29 -8.96 -15.19
CA ARG A 153 0.42 -10.21 -14.89
C ARG A 153 1.67 -10.34 -15.73
N ARG A 154 2.78 -10.67 -15.10
CA ARG A 154 4.02 -11.06 -15.76
C ARG A 154 4.38 -12.50 -15.43
N PHE A 155 4.56 -13.31 -16.46
CA PHE A 155 4.89 -14.74 -16.33
C PHE A 155 3.89 -15.50 -15.43
N HIS A 156 4.41 -16.28 -14.49
CA HIS A 156 3.64 -17.05 -13.52
C HIS A 156 3.64 -16.40 -12.11
N LEU A 157 4.10 -15.15 -12.01
CA LEU A 157 4.13 -14.45 -10.74
C LEU A 157 2.72 -14.11 -10.26
N PRO A 158 2.45 -14.18 -8.95
CA PRO A 158 1.18 -13.75 -8.39
C PRO A 158 1.02 -12.23 -8.52
N ILE A 159 -0.20 -11.77 -8.61
CA ILE A 159 -0.53 -10.35 -8.55
C ILE A 159 -0.81 -10.01 -7.09
N THR A 160 0.01 -9.15 -6.48
CA THR A 160 0.02 -8.99 -5.04
C THR A 160 0.15 -7.53 -4.59
N VAL A 161 -0.30 -7.29 -3.36
CA VAL A 161 0.06 -6.17 -2.50
C VAL A 161 0.50 -6.73 -1.16
N ALA A 162 1.09 -5.91 -0.29
CA ALA A 162 1.41 -6.33 1.06
C ALA A 162 0.87 -5.34 2.10
N LEU A 163 0.62 -5.85 3.30
CA LEU A 163 0.28 -5.06 4.49
C LEU A 163 1.38 -5.23 5.52
N LEU A 164 1.95 -4.12 5.97
CA LEU A 164 2.92 -4.07 7.04
C LEU A 164 2.24 -3.56 8.31
N ASP A 165 2.19 -4.40 9.34
CA ASP A 165 1.63 -4.08 10.65
C ASP A 165 2.77 -3.76 11.63
N LEU A 166 2.93 -2.48 11.94
CA LEU A 166 3.91 -1.96 12.88
C LEU A 166 3.42 -1.98 14.34
N ALA A 167 2.14 -2.27 14.59
CA ALA A 167 1.62 -2.44 15.94
C ALA A 167 1.97 -3.83 16.52
N ALA A 168 2.17 -4.83 15.66
CA ALA A 168 2.62 -6.14 16.08
C ALA A 168 4.11 -6.14 16.48
N ARG A 169 4.49 -7.09 17.37
CA ARG A 169 5.90 -7.35 17.72
C ARG A 169 6.14 -8.86 17.72
N PRO A 170 7.03 -9.39 16.87
CA PRO A 170 7.74 -8.66 15.80
C PRO A 170 6.78 -8.08 14.76
N TRP A 171 7.22 -7.10 13.98
CA TRP A 171 6.43 -6.53 12.90
C TRP A 171 5.94 -7.63 11.96
N ARG A 172 4.69 -7.48 11.50
CA ARG A 172 4.07 -8.51 10.66
C ARG A 172 3.91 -7.99 9.24
N VAL A 173 4.26 -8.82 8.28
CA VAL A 173 4.00 -8.58 6.87
C VAL A 173 3.03 -9.64 6.37
N GLU A 174 2.03 -9.21 5.60
CA GLU A 174 1.06 -10.08 4.98
C GLU A 174 0.97 -9.77 3.49
N PHE A 175 1.28 -10.76 2.64
CA PHE A 175 1.12 -10.66 1.20
C PHE A 175 -0.27 -11.16 0.81
N LEU A 176 -0.98 -10.36 0.01
CA LEU A 176 -2.34 -10.64 -0.45
C LEU A 176 -2.34 -10.91 -1.95
N ASP A 177 -2.81 -12.10 -2.34
CA ASP A 177 -3.03 -12.46 -3.76
C ASP A 177 -4.33 -11.82 -4.24
N LEU A 178 -4.23 -10.91 -5.20
CA LEU A 178 -5.35 -10.12 -5.69
C LEU A 178 -6.29 -10.90 -6.61
N GLU A 179 -5.86 -12.05 -7.14
CA GLU A 179 -6.71 -12.87 -8.01
C GLU A 179 -7.39 -14.01 -7.27
N LYS A 180 -6.65 -14.69 -6.37
CA LYS A 180 -7.20 -15.84 -5.64
C LYS A 180 -7.95 -15.42 -4.40
N GLY A 181 -7.71 -14.18 -3.95
CA GLY A 181 -8.15 -13.72 -2.64
C GLY A 181 -7.41 -14.43 -1.51
N GLY A 182 -7.09 -13.69 -0.43
CA GLY A 182 -6.38 -14.25 0.71
C GLY A 182 -4.86 -14.11 0.64
N ARG A 183 -4.17 -14.82 1.56
CA ARG A 183 -2.72 -14.71 1.75
C ARG A 183 -1.96 -15.53 0.74
N VAL A 184 -0.86 -14.98 0.24
CA VAL A 184 0.17 -15.76 -0.46
C VAL A 184 0.84 -16.68 0.56
N LYS A 185 0.92 -17.97 0.23
CA LYS A 185 1.60 -18.99 1.06
C LYS A 185 3.10 -18.98 0.79
#